data_ba50322a87f2c7373c7f2ecb68369412
#
_entry.id   ba50322a87f2c7373c7f2ecb68369412
#
_cell.length_a   1.000
_cell.length_b   1.000
_cell.length_c   1.000
_cell.angle_alpha   90.00
_cell.angle_beta   90.00
_cell.angle_gamma   90.00
#
_symmetry.space_group_name_H-M   'P 1'
#
loop_
_entity.id
_entity.type
_entity.pdbx_description
1 polymer ?
#
loop_
_entity_poly.entity_id
_entity_poly.type
_entity_poly.pdbx_seq_one_letter_code
_entity_poly.pdbx_strand_id
1 'polypeptide(L)'
;MLLSFPFSDLKTSKVRPAIVLSNDRYNRRSEDFVAVPLTSNLTFRDYALLITNGDLESDRLIVESKAKVDRIFSVSQKLVRMKIGRVNSEVHTKIRTIILELLK
;
A
#
# COMPACT_ATOMS: atom_id res chain seq x y z
N MET A 1 7.78 -2.40 -0.14
CA MET A 1 7.34 -3.33 -1.19
C MET A 1 5.91 -3.01 -1.60
N LEU A 2 5.61 -3.27 -2.84
CA LEU A 2 4.25 -3.20 -3.36
C LEU A 2 3.81 -4.63 -3.68
N LEU A 3 2.84 -5.11 -2.94
CA LEU A 3 2.36 -6.49 -3.01
C LEU A 3 0.87 -6.51 -3.29
N SER A 4 0.37 -7.61 -3.85
CA SER A 4 -1.07 -7.80 -4.02
C SER A 4 -1.61 -8.75 -2.96
N PHE A 5 -2.79 -8.42 -2.44
CA PHE A 5 -3.48 -9.18 -1.41
C PHE A 5 -4.95 -9.35 -1.79
N PRO A 6 -5.60 -10.43 -1.35
CA PRO A 6 -7.05 -10.55 -1.49
C PRO A 6 -7.74 -9.62 -0.48
N PHE A 7 -8.72 -8.89 -0.97
CA PHE A 7 -9.63 -8.10 -0.14
C PHE A 7 -11.04 -8.61 -0.36
N SER A 8 -11.75 -8.84 0.73
CA SER A 8 -13.14 -9.26 0.68
C SER A 8 -14.04 -8.10 1.07
N ASP A 9 -15.11 -7.91 0.32
CA ASP A 9 -16.23 -7.10 0.75
C ASP A 9 -17.50 -7.98 0.78
N LEU A 10 -18.65 -7.37 1.05
CA LEU A 10 -19.89 -8.13 1.15
C LEU A 10 -20.36 -8.74 -0.17
N LYS A 11 -19.79 -8.32 -1.30
CA LYS A 11 -20.26 -8.75 -2.61
C LYS A 11 -19.22 -9.52 -3.41
N THR A 12 -17.94 -9.17 -3.27
CA THR A 12 -16.88 -9.76 -4.09
C THR A 12 -15.60 -9.89 -3.30
N SER A 13 -14.80 -10.87 -3.69
CA SER A 13 -13.43 -11.01 -3.26
C SER A 13 -12.54 -10.52 -4.39
N LYS A 14 -11.68 -9.54 -4.11
CA LYS A 14 -10.78 -8.96 -5.13
C LYS A 14 -9.35 -8.97 -4.66
N VAL A 15 -8.43 -9.12 -5.60
CA VAL A 15 -7.00 -8.96 -5.34
C VAL A 15 -6.64 -7.52 -5.67
N ARG A 16 -6.05 -6.81 -4.71
CA ARG A 16 -5.68 -5.40 -4.85
C ARG A 16 -4.26 -5.17 -4.36
N PRO A 17 -3.58 -4.16 -4.92
CA PRO A 17 -2.24 -3.81 -4.44
C PRO A 17 -2.29 -3.07 -3.11
N ALA A 18 -1.22 -3.22 -2.35
CA ALA A 18 -0.99 -2.48 -1.13
C ALA A 18 0.50 -2.21 -0.96
N ILE A 19 0.85 -1.07 -0.37
CA ILE A 19 2.22 -0.71 -0.05
C ILE A 19 2.52 -1.16 1.36
N VAL A 20 3.54 -1.99 1.54
CA VAL A 20 4.00 -2.41 2.85
C VAL A 20 4.76 -1.25 3.49
N LEU A 21 4.32 -0.84 4.68
CA LEU A 21 4.94 0.23 5.45
C LEU A 21 5.90 -0.30 6.52
N SER A 22 5.63 -1.49 7.04
CA SER A 22 6.44 -2.08 8.10
C SER A 22 7.85 -2.39 7.60
N ASN A 23 8.83 -2.15 8.48
CA ASN A 23 10.23 -2.36 8.13
C ASN A 23 10.61 -3.84 8.14
N ASP A 24 11.83 -4.12 7.65
CA ASP A 24 12.31 -5.50 7.52
C ASP A 24 12.40 -6.21 8.87
N ARG A 25 12.76 -5.49 9.93
CA ARG A 25 12.83 -6.09 11.27
C ARG A 25 11.48 -6.57 11.74
N TYR A 26 10.45 -5.73 11.60
CA TYR A 26 9.08 -6.12 11.92
C TYR A 26 8.64 -7.30 11.06
N ASN A 27 8.88 -7.21 9.77
CA ASN A 27 8.43 -8.23 8.81
C ASN A 27 9.08 -9.60 9.06
N ARG A 28 10.32 -9.63 9.56
CA ARG A 28 10.99 -10.88 9.91
C ARG A 28 10.47 -11.50 11.20
N ARG A 29 9.94 -10.70 12.10
CA ARG A 29 9.50 -11.14 13.43
C ARG A 29 8.00 -11.33 13.56
N SER A 30 7.24 -10.83 12.61
CA SER A 30 5.78 -10.89 12.62
C SER A 30 5.28 -11.83 11.55
N GLU A 31 4.12 -12.39 11.77
CA GLU A 31 3.39 -13.13 10.73
C GLU A 31 2.67 -12.19 9.77
N ASP A 32 2.61 -10.91 10.11
CA ASP A 32 1.86 -9.90 9.36
C ASP A 32 2.79 -8.87 8.73
N PHE A 33 2.25 -8.17 7.73
CA PHE A 33 2.72 -6.87 7.26
C PHE A 33 1.78 -5.78 7.77
N VAL A 34 2.30 -4.58 7.98
CA VAL A 34 1.49 -3.37 8.12
C VAL A 34 1.55 -2.63 6.79
N ALA A 35 0.40 -2.29 6.24
CA ALA A 35 0.31 -1.80 4.87
C ALA A 35 -0.80 -0.76 4.70
N VAL A 36 -0.77 -0.06 3.57
CA VAL A 36 -1.87 0.80 3.11
C VAL A 36 -2.34 0.32 1.75
N PRO A 37 -3.67 0.27 1.52
CA PRO A 37 -4.19 -0.22 0.24
C PRO A 37 -4.12 0.86 -0.83
N LEU A 38 -4.05 0.43 -2.09
CA LEU A 38 -4.18 1.29 -3.25
C LEU A 38 -5.57 1.15 -3.85
N THR A 39 -6.04 2.23 -4.48
CA THR A 39 -7.27 2.22 -5.26
C THR A 39 -7.03 2.86 -6.62
N SER A 40 -7.64 2.32 -7.66
CA SER A 40 -7.63 2.93 -8.99
C SER A 40 -8.62 4.10 -9.11
N ASN A 41 -9.49 4.30 -8.12
CA ASN A 41 -10.39 5.45 -8.09
C ASN A 41 -9.60 6.70 -7.73
N LEU A 42 -9.45 7.62 -8.70
CA LEU A 42 -8.64 8.81 -8.55
C LEU A 42 -9.44 10.05 -8.11
N THR A 43 -10.70 9.89 -7.70
CA THR A 43 -11.46 11.02 -7.15
C THR A 43 -10.78 11.56 -5.90
N PHE A 44 -11.01 12.84 -5.62
CA PHE A 44 -10.39 13.50 -4.46
C PHE A 44 -10.69 12.74 -3.17
N ARG A 45 -9.66 12.62 -2.34
CA ARG A 45 -9.75 11.97 -1.03
C ARG A 45 -8.67 12.53 -0.13
N ASP A 46 -9.05 12.91 1.10
CA ASP A 46 -8.07 13.33 2.09
C ASP A 46 -7.19 12.16 2.53
N TYR A 47 -5.97 12.48 2.96
CA TYR A 47 -5.00 11.51 3.45
C TYR A 47 -4.73 10.41 2.43
N ALA A 48 -4.63 10.79 1.17
CA ALA A 48 -4.30 9.89 0.08
C ALA A 48 -3.11 10.42 -0.71
N LEU A 49 -2.38 9.51 -1.36
CA LEU A 49 -1.21 9.86 -2.14
C LEU A 49 -1.30 9.20 -3.52
N LEU A 50 -1.20 10.00 -4.58
CA LEU A 50 -1.15 9.48 -5.95
C LEU A 50 0.15 8.72 -6.16
N ILE A 51 0.05 7.51 -6.68
CA ILE A 51 1.18 6.65 -7.02
C ILE A 51 1.18 6.43 -8.53
N THR A 52 2.29 6.78 -9.15
CA THR A 52 2.50 6.61 -10.58
C THR A 52 3.69 5.69 -10.83
N ASN A 53 3.90 5.30 -12.08
CA ASN A 53 5.05 4.45 -12.41
C ASN A 53 6.40 5.13 -12.14
N GLY A 54 6.45 6.46 -12.13
CA GLY A 54 7.64 7.20 -11.73
C GLY A 54 8.03 7.03 -10.27
N ASP A 55 7.09 6.56 -9.42
CA ASP A 55 7.32 6.33 -7.99
C ASP A 55 7.85 4.92 -7.70
N LEU A 56 7.99 4.07 -8.71
CA LEU A 56 8.46 2.70 -8.55
C LEU A 56 9.92 2.58 -8.93
N GLU A 57 10.69 1.87 -8.11
CA GLU A 57 12.08 1.53 -8.42
C GLU A 57 12.17 0.34 -9.37
N SER A 58 11.18 -0.54 -9.33
CA SER A 58 11.13 -1.75 -10.14
C SER A 58 9.70 -2.07 -10.50
N ASP A 59 9.50 -2.68 -11.66
CA ASP A 59 8.19 -3.01 -12.20
C ASP A 59 7.30 -1.78 -12.36
N ARG A 60 6.02 -2.00 -12.59
CA ARG A 60 5.09 -0.89 -12.74
C ARG A 60 3.65 -1.34 -12.48
N LEU A 61 2.82 -0.36 -12.14
CA LEU A 61 1.39 -0.52 -12.04
C LEU A 61 0.78 -0.51 -13.44
N ILE A 62 -0.29 -1.28 -13.62
CA ILE A 62 -1.05 -1.27 -14.86
C ILE A 62 -1.79 0.07 -15.00
N VAL A 63 -2.30 0.60 -13.90
CA VAL A 63 -3.02 1.88 -13.85
C VAL A 63 -2.51 2.73 -12.70
N GLU A 64 -2.61 4.05 -12.85
CA GLU A 64 -2.34 4.97 -11.75
C GLU A 64 -3.30 4.68 -10.60
N SER A 65 -2.80 4.84 -9.39
CA SER A 65 -3.55 4.50 -8.17
C SER A 65 -3.30 5.53 -7.09
N LYS A 66 -4.19 5.59 -6.11
CA LYS A 66 -3.99 6.36 -4.88
C LYS A 66 -3.80 5.43 -3.70
N ALA A 67 -2.79 5.71 -2.89
CA ALA A 67 -2.62 5.05 -1.60
C ALA A 67 -3.59 5.69 -0.60
N LYS A 68 -4.44 4.87 0.01
CA LYS A 68 -5.38 5.34 1.04
C LYS A 68 -4.68 5.29 2.39
N VAL A 69 -3.95 6.35 2.71
CA VAL A 69 -3.06 6.38 3.87
C VAL A 69 -3.81 6.28 5.19
N ASP A 70 -5.04 6.76 5.25
CA ASP A 70 -5.88 6.65 6.45
C ASP A 70 -6.45 5.24 6.67
N ARG A 71 -6.21 4.31 5.75
CA ARG A 71 -6.69 2.93 5.81
C ARG A 71 -5.58 1.93 6.14
N ILE A 72 -4.72 2.29 7.07
CA ILE A 72 -3.64 1.39 7.52
C ILE A 72 -4.25 0.09 8.04
N PHE A 73 -3.69 -1.03 7.64
CA PHE A 73 -4.19 -2.34 8.06
C PHE A 73 -3.05 -3.33 8.24
N SER A 74 -3.29 -4.36 9.04
CA SER A 74 -2.39 -5.50 9.17
C SER A 74 -2.93 -6.65 8.33
N VAL A 75 -2.05 -7.34 7.64
CA VAL A 75 -2.44 -8.46 6.79
C VAL A 75 -1.41 -9.58 6.91
N SER A 76 -1.89 -10.83 6.96
CA SER A 76 -1.01 -11.98 7.05
C SER A 76 -0.11 -12.06 5.81
N GLN A 77 1.18 -12.27 6.04
CA GLN A 77 2.16 -12.46 4.96
C GLN A 77 1.81 -13.65 4.07
N LYS A 78 1.09 -14.62 4.61
CA LYS A 78 0.65 -15.80 3.85
C LYS A 78 -0.39 -15.48 2.78
N LEU A 79 -1.04 -14.32 2.88
CA LEU A 79 -2.08 -13.93 1.92
C LEU A 79 -1.54 -13.21 0.70
N VAL A 80 -0.24 -12.93 0.64
CA VAL A 80 0.37 -12.28 -0.53
C VAL A 80 0.15 -13.16 -1.75
N ARG A 81 -0.42 -12.56 -2.80
CA ARG A 81 -0.64 -13.25 -4.08
C ARG A 81 0.51 -13.03 -5.04
N MET A 82 1.05 -11.82 -5.08
CA MET A 82 2.08 -11.48 -6.04
C MET A 82 2.87 -10.27 -5.54
N LYS A 83 4.18 -10.27 -5.82
CA LYS A 83 5.00 -9.08 -5.68
C LYS A 83 4.86 -8.25 -6.95
N ILE A 84 4.41 -7.00 -6.81
CA ILE A 84 4.24 -6.09 -7.95
C ILE A 84 5.52 -5.31 -8.22
N GLY A 85 6.19 -4.86 -7.15
CA GLY A 85 7.41 -4.07 -7.31
C GLY A 85 7.84 -3.43 -6.01
N ARG A 86 8.59 -2.35 -6.13
CA ARG A 86 9.08 -1.58 -4.98
C ARG A 86 8.89 -0.09 -5.26
N VAL A 87 8.26 0.61 -4.32
CA VAL A 87 8.17 2.07 -4.38
C VAL A 87 9.49 2.69 -3.92
N ASN A 88 9.80 3.90 -4.40
CA ASN A 88 11.01 4.59 -4.00
C ASN A 88 10.88 5.14 -2.57
N SER A 89 12.00 5.58 -1.99
CA SER A 89 12.04 6.06 -0.60
C SER A 89 11.24 7.34 -0.40
N GLU A 90 11.06 8.16 -1.44
CA GLU A 90 10.26 9.38 -1.35
C GLU A 90 8.80 9.07 -1.07
N VAL A 91 8.27 7.98 -1.63
CA VAL A 91 6.90 7.55 -1.37
C VAL A 91 6.72 7.23 0.10
N HIS A 92 7.65 6.48 0.70
CA HIS A 92 7.60 6.18 2.13
C HIS A 92 7.64 7.46 2.99
N THR A 93 8.48 8.41 2.61
CA THR A 93 8.57 9.69 3.32
C THR A 93 7.27 10.47 3.23
N LYS A 94 6.67 10.53 2.06
CA LYS A 94 5.38 11.22 1.86
C LYS A 94 4.25 10.56 2.65
N ILE A 95 4.22 9.23 2.68
CA ILE A 95 3.22 8.48 3.45
C ILE A 95 3.38 8.77 4.94
N ARG A 96 4.62 8.77 5.45
CA ARG A 96 4.87 9.10 6.86
C ARG A 96 4.40 10.51 7.20
N THR A 97 4.64 11.46 6.33
CA THR A 97 4.18 12.83 6.53
C THR A 97 2.66 12.90 6.64
N ILE A 98 1.96 12.18 5.77
CA ILE A 98 0.48 12.14 5.80
C ILE A 98 -0.01 11.49 7.08
N ILE A 99 0.62 10.41 7.52
CA ILE A 99 0.26 9.76 8.79
C ILE A 99 0.43 10.72 9.97
N LEU A 100 1.54 11.45 10.00
CA LEU A 100 1.79 12.42 11.07
C LEU A 100 0.73 13.52 11.08
N GLU A 101 0.31 14.00 9.93
CA GLU A 101 -0.79 14.96 9.83
C GLU A 101 -2.10 14.38 10.36
N LEU A 102 -2.36 13.12 10.01
CA LEU A 102 -3.58 12.44 10.46
C LEU A 102 -3.64 12.31 11.99
N LEU A 103 -2.49 12.16 12.64
CA LEU A 103 -2.40 11.93 14.09
C LEU A 103 -2.31 13.22 14.92
N LYS A 104 -2.28 14.37 14.31
CA LYS A 104 -2.24 15.66 15.02
C LYS A 104 -3.56 15.99 15.67
#